data_4c28b80977fca2c99a4151e197417978
#
_entry.id   4c28b80977fca2c99a4151e197417978
#
_cell.length_a   1.000
_cell.length_b   1.000
_cell.length_c   1.000
_cell.angle_alpha   90.00
_cell.angle_beta   90.00
_cell.angle_gamma   90.00
#
_symmetry.space_group_name_H-M   'P 1'
#
loop_
_entity.id
_entity.type
_entity.pdbx_description
1 polymer ?
#
loop_
_entity_poly.entity_id
_entity_poly.type
_entity_poly.pdbx_seq_one_letter_code
_entity_poly.pdbx_strand_id
1 'polypeptide(L)'
;SDPQVSKQSEKNDNDTTSVVDLALPASTDVPSIVKQLQHARQHNVEGLTVVFSTYQSIDVISRAQKQLLSETGDTFGTFDLIISDEAHRTTGVTLKDETESAFVRVHDNDFLRATRRIYMTATPRLYTDETKRRAEENSAVLCSMDDRSMYGDEIYRIGFGEAVKQELLSDYKVLILAVGEKDIPPTLQNAITDKSSTIPADDASKLIGCINALSKKVLGADEEFVKGSDPLPMRRAVAFCSNIKASKATAEAFTICKDLYMDDIKEEDRATMVDVVAHHVDGSMSAT
;
A
#
# COMPACT_ATOMS: atom_id res chain seq x y z
N SER A 1 -14.29 -4.28 9.38
CA SER A 1 -14.02 -2.85 9.12
C SER A 1 -13.34 -2.23 10.33
N ASP A 2 -12.38 -1.35 10.11
CA ASP A 2 -11.57 -0.74 11.17
C ASP A 2 -12.34 0.40 11.85
N PRO A 3 -12.49 0.41 13.17
CA PRO A 3 -13.18 1.50 13.89
C PRO A 3 -12.51 2.87 13.72
N GLN A 4 -11.24 2.91 13.35
CA GLN A 4 -10.54 4.18 13.09
C GLN A 4 -11.01 4.86 11.82
N VAL A 5 -11.50 4.11 10.83
CA VAL A 5 -12.04 4.66 9.58
C VAL A 5 -13.38 5.38 9.82
N SER A 6 -14.16 4.96 10.82
CA SER A 6 -15.47 5.54 11.12
C SER A 6 -15.42 6.91 11.82
N LYS A 7 -14.29 7.28 12.44
CA LYS A 7 -14.17 8.57 13.16
C LYS A 7 -13.75 9.75 12.28
N GLN A 8 -13.23 9.49 11.08
CA GLN A 8 -12.70 10.54 10.18
C GLN A 8 -13.72 11.14 9.21
N SER A 9 -14.91 10.56 9.10
CA SER A 9 -15.86 10.91 8.04
C SER A 9 -16.90 11.98 8.40
N GLU A 10 -16.92 12.51 9.60
CA GLU A 10 -17.96 13.47 9.99
C GLU A 10 -17.77 14.90 9.46
N LYS A 11 -16.76 15.20 8.63
CA LYS A 11 -16.39 16.59 8.29
C LYS A 11 -16.11 16.96 6.83
N ASN A 12 -16.35 16.16 5.81
CA ASN A 12 -16.12 16.63 4.44
C ASN A 12 -17.18 16.21 3.43
N ASP A 13 -18.03 17.18 3.07
CA ASP A 13 -18.77 17.22 1.82
C ASP A 13 -17.79 17.49 0.68
N ASN A 14 -17.45 16.50 -0.10
CA ASN A 14 -17.22 16.53 -1.55
C ASN A 14 -16.51 15.25 -2.03
N ASP A 15 -17.25 14.45 -2.77
CA ASP A 15 -16.81 13.49 -3.81
C ASP A 15 -15.79 12.38 -3.46
N THR A 16 -15.73 11.94 -2.23
CA THR A 16 -15.12 10.66 -1.87
C THR A 16 -16.17 9.81 -1.18
N THR A 17 -16.32 8.57 -1.57
CA THR A 17 -17.18 7.58 -0.90
C THR A 17 -16.89 7.63 0.60
N SER A 18 -17.72 8.33 1.34
CA SER A 18 -17.57 8.57 2.77
C SER A 18 -18.06 7.34 3.51
N VAL A 19 -17.54 7.08 4.72
CA VAL A 19 -18.11 6.06 5.62
C VAL A 19 -19.59 6.33 5.93
N VAL A 20 -20.07 7.53 5.71
CA VAL A 20 -21.49 7.91 5.75
C VAL A 20 -22.31 7.18 4.67
N ASP A 21 -21.68 6.76 3.56
CA ASP A 21 -22.33 5.97 2.51
C ASP A 21 -22.49 4.49 2.88
N LEU A 22 -21.95 4.06 4.01
CA LEU A 22 -22.21 2.72 4.54
C LEU A 22 -23.59 2.71 5.18
N ALA A 23 -24.46 1.84 4.68
CA ALA A 23 -25.81 1.64 5.22
C ALA A 23 -25.79 1.27 6.71
N LEU A 24 -24.70 0.67 7.19
CA LEU A 24 -24.52 0.22 8.56
C LEU A 24 -23.11 0.58 9.06
N PRO A 25 -22.95 0.98 10.34
CA PRO A 25 -21.68 1.44 10.88
C PRO A 25 -20.64 0.30 10.94
N ALA A 26 -19.37 0.66 10.79
CA ALA A 26 -18.26 -0.26 10.98
C ALA A 26 -18.20 -0.79 12.42
N SER A 27 -17.94 -2.09 12.58
CA SER A 27 -17.86 -2.75 13.88
C SER A 27 -16.85 -3.89 13.86
N THR A 28 -16.20 -4.12 15.01
CA THR A 28 -15.40 -5.32 15.30
C THR A 28 -16.09 -6.22 16.34
N ASP A 29 -17.32 -5.87 16.75
CA ASP A 29 -18.12 -6.65 17.67
C ASP A 29 -18.96 -7.68 16.93
N VAL A 30 -18.77 -8.97 17.24
CA VAL A 30 -19.45 -10.08 16.55
C VAL A 30 -20.98 -9.98 16.64
N PRO A 31 -21.59 -9.77 17.83
CA PRO A 31 -23.04 -9.60 17.93
C PRO A 31 -23.60 -8.45 17.07
N SER A 32 -22.87 -7.34 16.98
CA SER A 32 -23.26 -6.21 16.14
C SER A 32 -23.23 -6.59 14.66
N ILE A 33 -22.22 -7.30 14.20
CA ILE A 33 -22.13 -7.77 12.80
C ILE A 33 -23.24 -8.78 12.50
N VAL A 34 -23.51 -9.71 13.41
CA VAL A 34 -24.62 -10.66 13.25
C VAL A 34 -25.96 -9.91 13.07
N LYS A 35 -26.26 -8.92 13.90
CA LYS A 35 -27.46 -8.10 13.76
C LYS A 35 -27.50 -7.33 12.43
N GLN A 36 -26.36 -6.79 12.00
CA GLN A 36 -26.26 -6.08 10.73
C GLN A 36 -26.52 -7.00 9.53
N LEU A 37 -25.98 -8.20 9.54
CA LEU A 37 -26.22 -9.21 8.49
C LEU A 37 -27.68 -9.67 8.49
N GLN A 38 -28.27 -9.91 9.66
CA GLN A 38 -29.70 -10.24 9.79
C GLN A 38 -30.60 -9.12 9.29
N HIS A 39 -30.27 -7.88 9.64
CA HIS A 39 -31.00 -6.70 9.16
C HIS A 39 -30.91 -6.56 7.63
N ALA A 40 -29.71 -6.72 7.06
CA ALA A 40 -29.53 -6.68 5.62
C ALA A 40 -30.40 -7.74 4.90
N ARG A 41 -30.45 -8.97 5.42
CA ARG A 41 -31.31 -10.02 4.90
C ARG A 41 -32.80 -9.63 4.90
N GLN A 42 -33.27 -9.04 5.99
CA GLN A 42 -34.71 -8.70 6.15
C GLN A 42 -35.16 -7.56 5.25
N HIS A 43 -34.26 -6.60 4.98
CA HIS A 43 -34.60 -5.34 4.30
C HIS A 43 -34.06 -5.25 2.87
N ASN A 44 -33.23 -6.16 2.45
CA ASN A 44 -32.59 -6.15 1.11
C ASN A 44 -32.69 -7.53 0.43
N VAL A 45 -33.89 -8.08 0.37
CA VAL A 45 -34.14 -9.47 -0.11
C VAL A 45 -33.75 -9.67 -1.59
N GLU A 46 -33.90 -8.63 -2.41
CA GLU A 46 -33.61 -8.66 -3.84
C GLU A 46 -32.38 -7.84 -4.24
N GLY A 47 -31.71 -7.21 -3.27
CA GLY A 47 -30.58 -6.32 -3.53
C GLY A 47 -29.22 -6.97 -3.26
N LEU A 48 -28.17 -6.25 -3.65
CA LEU A 48 -26.78 -6.59 -3.36
C LEU A 48 -26.39 -6.10 -1.95
N THR A 49 -25.91 -7.01 -1.10
CA THR A 49 -25.31 -6.66 0.19
C THR A 49 -23.79 -6.80 0.08
N VAL A 50 -23.05 -5.73 0.34
CA VAL A 50 -21.59 -5.72 0.30
C VAL A 50 -21.05 -5.50 1.71
N VAL A 51 -20.11 -6.36 2.12
CA VAL A 51 -19.39 -6.27 3.39
C VAL A 51 -17.94 -5.96 3.13
N PHE A 52 -17.45 -4.83 3.62
CA PHE A 52 -16.05 -4.46 3.56
C PHE A 52 -15.33 -4.89 4.84
N SER A 53 -14.18 -5.54 4.69
CA SER A 53 -13.33 -5.97 5.81
C SER A 53 -11.86 -5.86 5.46
N THR A 54 -11.02 -5.57 6.45
CA THR A 54 -9.57 -5.75 6.31
C THR A 54 -9.21 -7.23 6.54
N TYR A 55 -8.07 -7.69 6.01
CA TYR A 55 -7.59 -9.04 6.28
C TYR A 55 -7.42 -9.33 7.78
N GLN A 56 -6.97 -8.34 8.55
CA GLN A 56 -6.80 -8.48 10.00
C GLN A 56 -8.14 -8.69 10.73
N SER A 57 -9.25 -8.23 10.16
CA SER A 57 -10.58 -8.30 10.77
C SER A 57 -11.43 -9.47 10.29
N ILE A 58 -10.95 -10.33 9.39
CA ILE A 58 -11.75 -11.44 8.85
C ILE A 58 -12.17 -12.46 9.91
N ASP A 59 -11.42 -12.58 11.03
CA ASP A 59 -11.82 -13.44 12.16
C ASP A 59 -13.18 -13.03 12.74
N VAL A 60 -13.45 -11.76 12.81
CA VAL A 60 -14.74 -11.24 13.31
C VAL A 60 -15.89 -11.68 12.38
N ILE A 61 -15.65 -11.61 11.06
CA ILE A 61 -16.63 -12.08 10.06
C ILE A 61 -16.82 -13.60 10.15
N SER A 62 -15.73 -14.36 10.26
CA SER A 62 -15.78 -15.82 10.45
C SER A 62 -16.62 -16.21 11.65
N ARG A 63 -16.40 -15.55 12.79
CA ARG A 63 -17.18 -15.80 14.02
C ARG A 63 -18.65 -15.42 13.85
N ALA A 64 -18.94 -14.32 13.19
CA ALA A 64 -20.31 -13.93 12.88
C ALA A 64 -21.01 -14.95 11.99
N GLN A 65 -20.36 -15.49 10.96
CA GLN A 65 -20.90 -16.59 10.13
C GLN A 65 -21.19 -17.84 10.94
N LYS A 66 -20.28 -18.24 11.85
CA LYS A 66 -20.46 -19.42 12.72
C LYS A 66 -21.61 -19.21 13.69
N GLN A 67 -21.76 -18.04 14.25
CA GLN A 67 -22.87 -17.71 15.16
C GLN A 67 -24.20 -17.75 14.41
N LEU A 68 -24.31 -17.16 13.24
CA LEU A 68 -25.51 -17.21 12.41
C LEU A 68 -25.91 -18.65 12.09
N LEU A 69 -24.96 -19.49 11.70
CA LEU A 69 -25.22 -20.89 11.43
C LEU A 69 -25.74 -21.64 12.65
N SER A 70 -25.14 -21.42 13.84
CA SER A 70 -25.51 -22.11 15.07
C SER A 70 -26.89 -21.67 15.60
N GLU A 71 -27.25 -20.41 15.45
CA GLU A 71 -28.49 -19.84 15.96
C GLU A 71 -29.69 -20.13 15.06
N THR A 72 -29.51 -20.11 13.77
CA THR A 72 -30.60 -20.18 12.79
C THR A 72 -30.60 -21.47 11.96
N GLY A 73 -29.54 -22.28 12.04
CA GLY A 73 -29.33 -23.38 11.11
C GLY A 73 -29.16 -22.95 9.66
N ASP A 74 -29.01 -21.64 9.45
CA ASP A 74 -29.05 -21.00 8.14
C ASP A 74 -27.64 -20.76 7.62
N THR A 75 -27.45 -21.01 6.33
CA THR A 75 -26.23 -20.70 5.59
C THR A 75 -26.15 -19.24 5.16
N PHE A 76 -27.05 -18.39 5.62
CA PHE A 76 -27.14 -16.97 5.24
C PHE A 76 -25.83 -16.19 5.45
N GLY A 77 -25.02 -16.58 6.40
CA GLY A 77 -23.68 -16.01 6.58
C GLY A 77 -22.67 -16.39 5.48
N THR A 78 -23.02 -17.31 4.58
CA THR A 78 -22.14 -17.69 3.45
C THR A 78 -22.21 -16.63 2.36
N PHE A 79 -21.07 -16.07 1.97
CA PHE A 79 -21.03 -15.12 0.88
C PHE A 79 -21.12 -15.82 -0.48
N ASP A 80 -21.80 -15.21 -1.44
CA ASP A 80 -21.78 -15.70 -2.82
C ASP A 80 -20.42 -15.51 -3.44
N LEU A 81 -19.76 -14.38 -3.10
CA LEU A 81 -18.46 -13.99 -3.64
C LEU A 81 -17.63 -13.27 -2.57
N ILE A 82 -16.36 -13.66 -2.45
CA ILE A 82 -15.32 -12.88 -1.77
C ILE A 82 -14.38 -12.33 -2.83
N ILE A 83 -14.15 -11.01 -2.77
CA ILE A 83 -13.13 -10.33 -3.58
C ILE A 83 -11.98 -9.96 -2.65
N SER A 84 -10.81 -10.55 -2.89
CA SER A 84 -9.58 -10.29 -2.14
C SER A 84 -8.71 -9.32 -2.94
N ASP A 85 -8.75 -8.05 -2.56
CA ASP A 85 -7.88 -7.02 -3.12
C ASP A 85 -6.49 -7.09 -2.49
N GLU A 86 -5.44 -6.66 -3.24
CA GLU A 86 -4.04 -6.82 -2.85
C GLU A 86 -3.69 -8.27 -2.45
N ALA A 87 -4.19 -9.23 -3.22
CA ALA A 87 -4.15 -10.65 -2.90
C ALA A 87 -2.73 -11.23 -2.79
N HIS A 88 -1.69 -10.54 -3.26
CA HIS A 88 -0.30 -10.90 -2.98
C HIS A 88 0.01 -10.99 -1.48
N ARG A 89 -0.79 -10.34 -0.63
CA ARG A 89 -0.68 -10.39 0.83
C ARG A 89 -1.19 -11.71 1.41
N THR A 90 -2.00 -12.45 0.67
CA THR A 90 -2.53 -13.76 1.10
C THR A 90 -1.56 -14.91 0.81
N THR A 91 -0.39 -14.61 0.24
CA THR A 91 0.70 -15.55 0.04
C THR A 91 1.60 -15.63 1.26
N GLY A 92 2.31 -16.73 1.42
CA GLY A 92 3.31 -16.89 2.49
C GLY A 92 3.50 -18.34 2.90
N VAL A 93 4.38 -18.53 3.86
CA VAL A 93 4.69 -19.83 4.47
C VAL A 93 4.12 -19.85 5.88
N THR A 94 3.37 -20.89 6.22
CA THR A 94 2.88 -21.12 7.58
C THR A 94 3.26 -22.54 8.02
N LEU A 95 3.87 -22.68 9.18
CA LEU A 95 4.12 -23.99 9.78
C LEU A 95 2.79 -24.62 10.21
N LYS A 96 2.65 -25.94 10.01
CA LYS A 96 1.38 -26.65 10.30
C LYS A 96 0.91 -26.53 11.75
N ASP A 97 1.85 -26.30 12.66
CA ASP A 97 1.58 -26.22 14.12
C ASP A 97 1.45 -24.74 14.61
N GLU A 98 1.61 -23.77 13.73
CA GLU A 98 1.44 -22.35 14.07
C GLU A 98 0.05 -21.85 13.69
N THR A 99 -0.43 -20.85 14.43
CA THR A 99 -1.67 -20.16 14.08
C THR A 99 -1.47 -19.46 12.73
N GLU A 100 -2.19 -19.90 11.72
CA GLU A 100 -2.15 -19.28 10.38
C GLU A 100 -2.38 -17.78 10.47
N SER A 101 -1.62 -17.03 9.68
CA SER A 101 -1.83 -15.58 9.61
C SER A 101 -3.24 -15.28 9.08
N ALA A 102 -3.85 -14.21 9.56
CA ALA A 102 -5.18 -13.79 9.10
C ALA A 102 -5.27 -13.65 7.57
N PHE A 103 -4.15 -13.39 6.91
CA PHE A 103 -4.09 -13.24 5.45
C PHE A 103 -4.24 -14.58 4.71
N VAL A 104 -3.65 -15.65 5.20
CA VAL A 104 -3.74 -16.99 4.58
C VAL A 104 -5.10 -17.63 4.82
N ARG A 105 -5.73 -17.35 5.96
CA ARG A 105 -7.03 -17.89 6.34
C ARG A 105 -8.18 -17.52 5.38
N VAL A 106 -8.01 -16.50 4.54
CA VAL A 106 -9.02 -16.16 3.53
C VAL A 106 -9.27 -17.29 2.54
N HIS A 107 -8.32 -18.20 2.36
CA HIS A 107 -8.45 -19.36 1.47
C HIS A 107 -9.30 -20.48 2.07
N ASP A 108 -9.35 -20.57 3.40
CA ASP A 108 -10.04 -21.64 4.11
C ASP A 108 -11.55 -21.40 4.14
N ASN A 109 -12.31 -22.32 3.51
CA ASN A 109 -13.76 -22.23 3.46
C ASN A 109 -14.46 -22.66 4.76
N ASP A 110 -13.77 -23.41 5.63
CA ASP A 110 -14.27 -23.72 6.97
C ASP A 110 -14.07 -22.54 7.94
N PHE A 111 -13.08 -21.71 7.65
CA PHE A 111 -12.85 -20.48 8.40
C PHE A 111 -13.75 -19.34 7.91
N LEU A 112 -13.73 -19.02 6.62
CA LEU A 112 -14.50 -17.93 6.00
C LEU A 112 -15.31 -18.49 4.82
N ARG A 113 -16.62 -18.65 5.00
CA ARG A 113 -17.50 -19.33 4.04
C ARG A 113 -17.85 -18.47 2.85
N ALA A 114 -17.58 -18.99 1.66
CA ALA A 114 -18.02 -18.39 0.41
C ALA A 114 -18.21 -19.44 -0.68
N THR A 115 -19.10 -19.14 -1.60
CA THR A 115 -19.31 -20.00 -2.79
C THR A 115 -18.18 -19.82 -3.80
N ARG A 116 -17.70 -18.60 -3.96
CA ARG A 116 -16.64 -18.23 -4.92
C ARG A 116 -15.69 -17.22 -4.33
N ARG A 117 -14.44 -17.20 -4.87
CA ARG A 117 -13.42 -16.22 -4.53
C ARG A 117 -12.80 -15.67 -5.79
N ILE A 118 -12.51 -14.36 -5.78
CA ILE A 118 -11.69 -13.65 -6.78
C ILE A 118 -10.52 -13.01 -6.05
N TYR A 119 -9.34 -13.20 -6.59
CA TYR A 119 -8.10 -12.64 -6.09
C TYR A 119 -7.58 -11.60 -7.07
N MET A 120 -7.39 -10.37 -6.61
CA MET A 120 -6.95 -9.25 -7.42
C MET A 120 -5.63 -8.70 -6.89
N THR A 121 -4.67 -8.47 -7.76
CA THR A 121 -3.40 -7.83 -7.40
C THR A 121 -2.70 -7.25 -8.62
N ALA A 122 -2.00 -6.14 -8.45
CA ALA A 122 -1.08 -5.62 -9.45
C ALA A 122 0.27 -6.35 -9.46
N THR A 123 0.62 -7.05 -8.37
CA THR A 123 1.94 -7.66 -8.15
C THR A 123 1.81 -9.12 -7.71
N PRO A 124 1.54 -10.06 -8.62
CA PRO A 124 1.46 -11.47 -8.26
C PRO A 124 2.73 -11.95 -7.58
N ARG A 125 2.59 -12.63 -6.45
CA ARG A 125 3.73 -13.19 -5.70
C ARG A 125 3.86 -14.67 -5.99
N LEU A 126 4.96 -15.03 -6.62
CA LEU A 126 5.31 -16.40 -7.00
C LEU A 126 6.54 -16.83 -6.21
N TYR A 127 6.58 -18.09 -5.80
CA TYR A 127 7.73 -18.66 -5.11
C TYR A 127 8.43 -19.68 -6.00
N THR A 128 9.75 -19.77 -5.89
CA THR A 128 10.56 -20.70 -6.66
C THR A 128 10.28 -22.14 -6.24
N ASP A 129 10.51 -23.10 -7.13
CA ASP A 129 10.33 -24.53 -6.84
C ASP A 129 11.21 -24.99 -5.67
N GLU A 130 12.41 -24.39 -5.50
CA GLU A 130 13.26 -24.64 -4.35
C GLU A 130 12.60 -24.21 -3.04
N THR A 131 11.96 -23.03 -3.01
CA THR A 131 11.22 -22.54 -1.84
C THR A 131 10.03 -23.44 -1.52
N LYS A 132 9.30 -23.88 -2.55
CA LYS A 132 8.17 -24.81 -2.42
C LYS A 132 8.62 -26.14 -1.80
N ARG A 133 9.70 -26.72 -2.33
CA ARG A 133 10.26 -27.96 -1.81
C ARG A 133 10.72 -27.83 -0.35
N ARG A 134 11.41 -26.75 0.01
CA ARG A 134 11.82 -26.48 1.39
C ARG A 134 10.63 -26.35 2.34
N ALA A 135 9.53 -25.75 1.89
CA ALA A 135 8.32 -25.68 2.69
C ALA A 135 7.73 -27.08 2.95
N GLU A 136 7.67 -27.93 1.93
CA GLU A 136 7.21 -29.33 2.03
C GLU A 136 8.09 -30.14 2.99
N GLU A 137 9.43 -30.05 2.85
CA GLU A 137 10.40 -30.72 3.72
C GLU A 137 10.23 -30.32 5.19
N ASN A 138 9.85 -29.10 5.47
CA ASN A 138 9.58 -28.58 6.82
C ASN A 138 8.12 -28.72 7.26
N SER A 139 7.31 -29.48 6.53
CA SER A 139 5.88 -29.65 6.81
C SER A 139 5.12 -28.31 6.91
N ALA A 140 5.55 -27.30 6.17
CA ALA A 140 4.92 -25.99 6.12
C ALA A 140 3.94 -25.93 4.93
N VAL A 141 2.88 -25.13 5.08
CA VAL A 141 1.98 -24.78 3.99
C VAL A 141 2.51 -23.51 3.33
N LEU A 142 2.74 -23.59 2.01
CA LEU A 142 3.17 -22.43 1.21
C LEU A 142 2.04 -22.02 0.26
N CYS A 143 1.54 -20.80 0.45
CA CYS A 143 0.57 -20.21 -0.47
C CYS A 143 1.31 -19.40 -1.54
N SER A 144 1.28 -19.86 -2.78
CA SER A 144 1.88 -19.21 -3.96
C SER A 144 0.82 -18.95 -5.01
N MET A 145 0.82 -17.78 -5.64
CA MET A 145 -0.27 -17.39 -6.57
C MET A 145 -0.28 -18.17 -7.88
N ASP A 146 0.70 -19.00 -8.15
CA ASP A 146 0.68 -19.98 -9.25
C ASP A 146 0.05 -21.32 -8.86
N ASP A 147 -0.35 -21.50 -7.61
CA ASP A 147 -1.13 -22.66 -7.18
C ASP A 147 -2.61 -22.51 -7.59
N ARG A 148 -2.96 -23.16 -8.68
CA ARG A 148 -4.32 -23.11 -9.22
C ARG A 148 -5.36 -23.79 -8.31
N SER A 149 -4.95 -24.69 -7.44
CA SER A 149 -5.89 -25.32 -6.50
C SER A 149 -6.37 -24.32 -5.45
N MET A 150 -5.56 -23.32 -5.14
CA MET A 150 -5.85 -22.29 -4.15
C MET A 150 -6.40 -21.00 -4.77
N TYR A 151 -5.78 -20.52 -5.84
CA TYR A 151 -6.12 -19.23 -6.45
C TYR A 151 -7.01 -19.35 -7.69
N GLY A 152 -7.16 -20.56 -8.25
CA GLY A 152 -7.89 -20.78 -9.50
C GLY A 152 -7.08 -20.39 -10.73
N ASP A 153 -7.77 -20.31 -11.86
CA ASP A 153 -7.18 -19.86 -13.12
C ASP A 153 -7.12 -18.33 -13.21
N GLU A 154 -6.10 -17.81 -13.91
CA GLU A 154 -6.02 -16.40 -14.22
C GLU A 154 -7.16 -16.01 -15.18
N ILE A 155 -8.05 -15.15 -14.70
CA ILE A 155 -9.24 -14.71 -15.45
C ILE A 155 -8.89 -13.53 -16.37
N TYR A 156 -8.05 -12.61 -15.88
CA TYR A 156 -7.71 -11.39 -16.59
C TYR A 156 -6.34 -10.86 -16.17
N ARG A 157 -5.59 -10.34 -17.15
CA ARG A 157 -4.33 -9.64 -16.92
C ARG A 157 -4.24 -8.45 -17.87
N ILE A 158 -3.89 -7.29 -17.33
CA ILE A 158 -3.49 -6.13 -18.11
C ILE A 158 -2.08 -5.70 -17.68
N GLY A 159 -1.17 -5.59 -18.64
CA GLY A 159 0.16 -5.04 -18.38
C GLY A 159 0.15 -3.52 -18.37
N PHE A 160 1.16 -2.91 -17.72
CA PHE A 160 1.25 -1.46 -17.61
C PHE A 160 1.24 -0.75 -18.98
N GLY A 161 2.06 -1.24 -19.93
CA GLY A 161 2.11 -0.66 -21.28
C GLY A 161 0.78 -0.72 -22.03
N GLU A 162 0.00 -1.78 -21.84
CA GLU A 162 -1.33 -1.89 -22.43
C GLU A 162 -2.33 -0.93 -21.75
N ALA A 163 -2.24 -0.78 -20.43
CA ALA A 163 -3.07 0.16 -19.69
C ALA A 163 -2.78 1.63 -20.09
N VAL A 164 -1.52 1.97 -20.37
CA VAL A 164 -1.13 3.28 -20.91
C VAL A 164 -1.70 3.48 -22.32
N LYS A 165 -1.59 2.48 -23.22
CA LYS A 165 -2.16 2.55 -24.57
C LYS A 165 -3.69 2.74 -24.58
N GLN A 166 -4.37 2.16 -23.59
CA GLN A 166 -5.81 2.29 -23.39
C GLN A 166 -6.19 3.56 -22.63
N GLU A 167 -5.24 4.45 -22.33
CA GLU A 167 -5.44 5.70 -21.58
C GLU A 167 -6.01 5.49 -20.17
N LEU A 168 -5.88 4.28 -19.62
CA LEU A 168 -6.26 3.95 -18.25
C LEU A 168 -5.23 4.43 -17.23
N LEU A 169 -3.97 4.53 -17.66
CA LEU A 169 -2.84 5.02 -16.86
C LEU A 169 -2.05 6.04 -17.68
N SER A 170 -1.48 7.02 -16.99
CA SER A 170 -0.51 7.94 -17.58
C SER A 170 0.81 7.24 -17.87
N ASP A 171 1.50 7.66 -18.92
CA ASP A 171 2.86 7.22 -19.19
C ASP A 171 3.83 7.65 -18.08
N TYR A 172 4.92 6.92 -17.92
CA TYR A 172 5.87 7.14 -16.83
C TYR A 172 7.31 6.94 -17.29
N LYS A 173 8.23 7.53 -16.53
CA LYS A 173 9.66 7.31 -16.68
C LYS A 173 10.23 6.77 -15.38
N VAL A 174 11.10 5.79 -15.47
CA VAL A 174 11.83 5.25 -14.31
C VAL A 174 13.25 5.79 -14.36
N LEU A 175 13.63 6.51 -13.31
CA LEU A 175 14.98 6.99 -13.12
C LEU A 175 15.62 6.24 -11.95
N ILE A 176 16.72 5.56 -12.20
CA ILE A 176 17.53 4.92 -11.16
C ILE A 176 18.71 5.83 -10.89
N LEU A 177 18.74 6.41 -9.71
CA LEU A 177 19.79 7.33 -9.29
C LEU A 177 20.85 6.57 -8.49
N ALA A 178 22.09 6.60 -8.95
CA ALA A 178 23.25 6.19 -8.19
C ALA A 178 23.95 7.45 -7.69
N VAL A 179 23.86 7.74 -6.40
CA VAL A 179 24.52 8.88 -5.76
C VAL A 179 25.66 8.34 -4.90
N GLY A 180 26.88 8.76 -5.18
CA GLY A 180 28.07 8.38 -4.42
C GLY A 180 28.48 9.48 -3.45
N GLU A 181 29.40 9.18 -2.52
CA GLU A 181 29.95 10.16 -1.59
C GLU A 181 30.57 11.39 -2.28
N LYS A 182 31.05 11.24 -3.51
CA LYS A 182 31.64 12.32 -4.32
C LYS A 182 30.62 13.36 -4.77
N ASP A 183 29.36 12.98 -4.78
CA ASP A 183 28.26 13.84 -5.24
C ASP A 183 27.68 14.65 -4.07
N ILE A 184 28.18 14.40 -2.85
CA ILE A 184 27.80 15.14 -1.65
C ILE A 184 28.69 16.39 -1.52
N PRO A 185 28.11 17.59 -1.48
CA PRO A 185 28.90 18.81 -1.30
C PRO A 185 29.67 18.84 0.02
N PRO A 186 30.84 19.54 0.07
CA PRO A 186 31.70 19.57 1.24
C PRO A 186 31.02 20.12 2.52
N THR A 187 30.17 21.12 2.41
CA THR A 187 29.41 21.65 3.56
C THR A 187 28.50 20.62 4.17
N LEU A 188 27.83 19.84 3.33
CA LEU A 188 26.95 18.77 3.79
C LEU A 188 27.77 17.58 4.32
N GLN A 189 28.92 17.25 3.71
CA GLN A 189 29.84 16.25 4.26
C GLN A 189 30.31 16.62 5.68
N ASN A 190 30.65 17.88 5.90
CA ASN A 190 31.02 18.39 7.22
C ASN A 190 29.86 18.31 8.22
N ALA A 191 28.67 18.69 7.79
CA ALA A 191 27.46 18.63 8.63
C ALA A 191 27.07 17.16 9.00
N ILE A 192 27.28 16.21 8.10
CA ILE A 192 27.02 14.78 8.34
C ILE A 192 28.09 14.20 9.29
N THR A 193 29.34 14.65 9.18
CA THR A 193 30.47 14.14 9.98
C THR A 193 30.46 14.70 11.41
N ASP A 194 29.73 15.77 11.65
CA ASP A 194 29.54 16.31 12.99
C ASP A 194 28.77 15.31 13.86
N LYS A 195 29.34 14.97 15.03
CA LYS A 195 28.73 14.03 15.99
C LYS A 195 27.35 14.47 16.50
N SER A 196 26.96 15.72 16.27
CA SER A 196 25.64 16.26 16.56
C SER A 196 24.64 16.07 15.43
N SER A 197 25.08 15.62 14.24
CA SER A 197 24.20 15.43 13.09
C SER A 197 23.23 14.26 13.31
N THR A 198 21.97 14.53 13.01
CA THR A 198 20.89 13.53 13.06
C THR A 198 20.69 12.81 11.73
N ILE A 199 21.46 13.19 10.68
CA ILE A 199 21.28 12.68 9.31
C ILE A 199 22.43 11.73 8.96
N PRO A 200 22.15 10.43 8.70
CA PRO A 200 23.15 9.51 8.18
C PRO A 200 23.62 9.90 6.78
N ALA A 201 24.89 9.63 6.46
CA ALA A 201 25.48 9.95 5.15
C ALA A 201 24.70 9.30 3.97
N ASP A 202 24.29 8.06 4.13
CA ASP A 202 23.49 7.34 3.14
C ASP A 202 22.13 8.00 2.87
N ASP A 203 21.51 8.56 3.88
CA ASP A 203 20.22 9.25 3.74
C ASP A 203 20.39 10.61 3.10
N ALA A 204 21.46 11.34 3.44
CA ALA A 204 21.79 12.61 2.78
C ALA A 204 22.04 12.43 1.28
N SER A 205 22.80 11.40 0.88
CA SER A 205 23.03 11.09 -0.53
C SER A 205 21.74 10.84 -1.29
N LYS A 206 20.83 10.04 -0.71
CA LYS A 206 19.51 9.75 -1.30
C LYS A 206 18.67 11.02 -1.44
N LEU A 207 18.69 11.89 -0.41
CA LEU A 207 17.92 13.13 -0.43
C LEU A 207 18.43 14.12 -1.48
N ILE A 208 19.75 14.25 -1.66
CA ILE A 208 20.33 15.03 -2.75
C ILE A 208 19.93 14.46 -4.11
N GLY A 209 20.00 13.14 -4.27
CA GLY A 209 19.52 12.48 -5.48
C GLY A 209 18.06 12.83 -5.78
N CYS A 210 17.21 12.86 -4.77
CA CYS A 210 15.82 13.28 -4.92
C CYS A 210 15.69 14.75 -5.33
N ILE A 211 16.45 15.67 -4.73
CA ILE A 211 16.45 17.10 -5.08
C ILE A 211 16.84 17.29 -6.55
N ASN A 212 17.90 16.61 -6.99
CA ASN A 212 18.36 16.65 -8.38
C ASN A 212 17.31 16.07 -9.35
N ALA A 213 16.69 14.94 -9.00
CA ALA A 213 15.62 14.35 -9.79
C ALA A 213 14.40 15.26 -9.91
N LEU A 214 13.97 15.88 -8.81
CA LEU A 214 12.88 16.85 -8.78
C LEU A 214 13.17 18.10 -9.62
N SER A 215 14.44 18.50 -9.65
CA SER A 215 14.94 19.60 -10.49
C SER A 215 15.17 19.17 -11.94
N LYS A 216 14.95 17.90 -12.28
CA LYS A 216 15.27 17.28 -13.59
C LYS A 216 16.75 17.42 -13.99
N LYS A 217 17.63 17.47 -12.99
CA LYS A 217 19.07 17.51 -13.12
C LYS A 217 19.67 16.19 -12.65
N VAL A 218 19.78 15.22 -13.55
CA VAL A 218 20.31 13.90 -13.23
C VAL A 218 21.63 13.71 -13.94
N LEU A 219 22.70 13.56 -13.16
CA LEU A 219 24.06 13.33 -13.67
C LEU A 219 24.12 12.04 -14.49
N GLY A 220 24.68 12.13 -15.70
CA GLY A 220 24.86 10.98 -16.59
C GLY A 220 23.60 10.49 -17.30
N ALA A 221 22.46 11.11 -17.11
CA ALA A 221 21.27 10.84 -17.90
C ALA A 221 21.16 11.78 -19.10
N ASP A 222 20.51 11.30 -20.17
CA ASP A 222 20.17 12.11 -21.32
C ASP A 222 19.19 13.23 -20.88
N GLU A 223 19.60 14.48 -21.05
CA GLU A 223 18.81 15.64 -20.66
C GLU A 223 17.44 15.67 -21.37
N GLU A 224 17.41 15.30 -22.64
CA GLU A 224 16.18 15.25 -23.43
C GLU A 224 15.22 14.19 -22.86
N PHE A 225 15.76 13.03 -22.47
CA PHE A 225 14.99 11.99 -21.81
C PHE A 225 14.43 12.43 -20.46
N VAL A 226 15.23 13.11 -19.63
CA VAL A 226 14.82 13.56 -18.28
C VAL A 226 13.81 14.69 -18.36
N LYS A 227 14.07 15.70 -19.19
CA LYS A 227 13.19 16.87 -19.35
C LYS A 227 11.92 16.53 -20.14
N GLY A 228 12.05 15.71 -21.18
CA GLY A 228 10.94 15.39 -22.08
C GLY A 228 10.30 16.66 -22.68
N SER A 229 8.99 16.68 -22.76
CA SER A 229 8.23 17.83 -23.25
C SER A 229 8.07 18.98 -22.25
N ASP A 230 8.33 18.74 -20.96
CA ASP A 230 8.26 19.75 -19.89
C ASP A 230 9.64 19.90 -19.23
N PRO A 231 10.39 20.98 -19.54
CA PRO A 231 11.70 21.23 -18.97
C PRO A 231 11.66 21.80 -17.55
N LEU A 232 10.49 22.19 -17.05
CA LEU A 232 10.35 22.76 -15.72
C LEU A 232 10.56 21.71 -14.62
N PRO A 233 11.05 22.11 -13.44
CA PRO A 233 11.12 21.24 -12.27
C PRO A 233 9.77 20.60 -11.92
N MET A 234 9.80 19.46 -11.25
CA MET A 234 8.59 18.79 -10.79
C MET A 234 7.87 19.63 -9.74
N ARG A 235 6.56 19.77 -9.89
CA ARG A 235 5.72 20.58 -8.98
C ARG A 235 5.28 19.82 -7.74
N ARG A 236 5.16 18.51 -7.83
CA ARG A 236 4.65 17.64 -6.76
C ARG A 236 5.38 16.30 -6.79
N ALA A 237 5.66 15.79 -5.59
CA ALA A 237 6.25 14.48 -5.42
C ALA A 237 5.65 13.81 -4.17
N VAL A 238 5.63 12.48 -4.17
CA VAL A 238 5.25 11.66 -3.02
C VAL A 238 6.41 10.73 -2.70
N ALA A 239 6.85 10.73 -1.45
CA ALA A 239 7.85 9.82 -0.93
C ALA A 239 7.21 8.82 0.02
N PHE A 240 7.33 7.52 -0.29
CA PHE A 240 6.84 6.45 0.57
C PHE A 240 7.92 6.03 1.54
N CYS A 241 7.61 6.06 2.83
CA CYS A 241 8.50 5.65 3.91
C CYS A 241 7.98 4.38 4.59
N SER A 242 8.88 3.63 5.22
CA SER A 242 8.54 2.34 5.86
C SER A 242 7.56 2.46 7.03
N ASN A 243 7.54 3.61 7.71
CA ASN A 243 6.65 3.87 8.85
C ASN A 243 6.54 5.38 9.12
N ILE A 244 5.61 5.75 10.00
CA ILE A 244 5.34 7.15 10.38
C ILE A 244 6.58 7.87 10.94
N LYS A 245 7.36 7.18 11.78
CA LYS A 245 8.58 7.76 12.37
C LYS A 245 9.61 8.07 11.28
N ALA A 246 9.84 7.14 10.35
CA ALA A 246 10.72 7.35 9.22
C ALA A 246 10.26 8.51 8.33
N SER A 247 8.96 8.61 8.06
CA SER A 247 8.40 9.70 7.26
C SER A 247 8.62 11.08 7.89
N LYS A 248 8.42 11.22 9.21
CA LYS A 248 8.70 12.45 9.93
C LYS A 248 10.19 12.83 9.87
N ALA A 249 11.05 11.86 10.18
CA ALA A 249 12.51 12.08 10.13
C ALA A 249 12.99 12.44 8.71
N THR A 250 12.44 11.80 7.67
CA THR A 250 12.78 12.09 6.27
C THR A 250 12.35 13.52 5.88
N ALA A 251 11.17 13.97 6.31
CA ALA A 251 10.72 15.34 6.00
C ALA A 251 11.61 16.40 6.65
N GLU A 252 12.01 16.18 7.90
CA GLU A 252 12.96 17.07 8.61
C GLU A 252 14.34 17.06 7.95
N ALA A 253 14.90 15.87 7.69
CA ALA A 253 16.19 15.71 7.04
C ALA A 253 16.21 16.31 5.62
N PHE A 254 15.12 16.17 4.87
CA PHE A 254 15.00 16.74 3.53
C PHE A 254 15.16 18.27 3.55
N THR A 255 14.51 18.95 4.48
CA THR A 255 14.62 20.42 4.62
C THR A 255 16.05 20.82 4.92
N ILE A 256 16.70 20.18 5.89
CA ILE A 256 18.09 20.49 6.27
C ILE A 256 19.04 20.23 5.10
N CYS A 257 18.92 19.04 4.45
CA CYS A 257 19.76 18.69 3.31
C CYS A 257 19.57 19.65 2.13
N LYS A 258 18.32 20.06 1.86
CA LYS A 258 18.01 21.02 0.80
C LYS A 258 18.72 22.36 1.06
N ASP A 259 18.58 22.92 2.25
CA ASP A 259 19.15 24.22 2.57
C ASP A 259 20.68 24.20 2.46
N LEU A 260 21.34 23.21 3.06
CA LEU A 260 22.80 23.05 2.96
C LEU A 260 23.26 22.80 1.51
N TYR A 261 22.52 21.99 0.74
CA TYR A 261 22.84 21.72 -0.65
C TYR A 261 22.70 22.96 -1.53
N MET A 262 21.67 23.75 -1.31
CA MET A 262 21.43 25.00 -2.06
C MET A 262 22.48 26.04 -1.79
N ASP A 263 23.08 26.09 -0.58
CA ASP A 263 24.16 27.00 -0.25
C ASP A 263 25.46 26.72 -1.00
N ASP A 264 25.73 25.45 -1.32
CA ASP A 264 26.92 25.01 -2.06
C ASP A 264 26.78 25.10 -3.59
N ILE A 265 25.57 25.25 -4.10
CA ILE A 265 25.33 25.36 -5.56
C ILE A 265 25.66 26.79 -6.03
N LYS A 266 26.27 26.87 -7.21
CA LYS A 266 26.53 28.18 -7.86
C LYS A 266 25.23 28.93 -8.11
N GLU A 267 25.28 30.24 -8.01
CA GLU A 267 24.09 31.08 -8.14
C GLU A 267 23.37 30.92 -9.49
N GLU A 268 24.13 30.71 -10.57
CA GLU A 268 23.60 30.41 -11.91
C GLU A 268 22.80 29.14 -11.98
N ASP A 269 23.18 28.10 -11.21
CA ASP A 269 22.50 26.82 -11.15
C ASP A 269 21.32 26.84 -10.17
N ARG A 270 21.39 27.66 -9.13
CA ARG A 270 20.37 27.79 -8.09
C ARG A 270 19.00 28.17 -8.68
N ALA A 271 18.98 29.08 -9.66
CA ALA A 271 17.77 29.53 -10.33
C ALA A 271 17.01 28.43 -11.08
N THR A 272 17.69 27.32 -11.40
CA THR A 272 17.10 26.16 -12.12
C THR A 272 16.78 24.98 -11.20
N MET A 273 17.09 25.10 -9.91
CA MET A 273 16.73 24.09 -8.91
C MET A 273 15.30 24.29 -8.42
N VAL A 274 14.68 23.18 -8.05
CA VAL A 274 13.34 23.23 -7.46
C VAL A 274 13.41 23.71 -6.01
N ASP A 275 12.56 24.66 -5.64
CA ASP A 275 12.33 24.96 -4.24
C ASP A 275 11.22 24.07 -3.69
N VAL A 276 11.61 23.07 -2.90
CA VAL A 276 10.73 22.04 -2.37
C VAL A 276 10.51 22.24 -0.89
N VAL A 277 9.24 22.19 -0.49
CA VAL A 277 8.83 22.08 0.91
C VAL A 277 8.36 20.67 1.18
N ALA A 278 8.98 19.99 2.14
CA ALA A 278 8.62 18.64 2.53
C ALA A 278 7.63 18.65 3.70
N HIS A 279 6.54 17.91 3.55
CA HIS A 279 5.54 17.70 4.61
C HIS A 279 5.34 16.24 4.86
N HIS A 280 5.23 15.86 6.13
CA HIS A 280 4.80 14.54 6.53
C HIS A 280 3.27 14.46 6.45
N VAL A 281 2.76 13.35 5.91
CA VAL A 281 1.32 13.03 5.90
C VAL A 281 1.15 11.59 6.36
N ASP A 282 0.21 11.35 7.28
CA ASP A 282 -0.18 10.02 7.72
C ASP A 282 -1.71 9.89 7.86
N GLY A 283 -2.19 8.67 8.09
CA GLY A 283 -3.62 8.37 8.19
C GLY A 283 -4.32 8.95 9.43
N SER A 284 -3.62 9.62 10.35
CA SER A 284 -4.22 10.31 11.50
C SER A 284 -4.60 11.76 11.19
N MET A 285 -4.16 12.28 10.04
CA MET A 285 -4.44 13.64 9.60
C MET A 285 -5.77 13.70 8.87
N SER A 286 -6.59 14.71 9.19
CA SER A 286 -7.80 14.99 8.43
C SER A 286 -7.45 15.54 7.04
N ALA A 287 -8.16 15.11 6.01
CA ALA A 287 -8.11 15.77 4.72
C ALA A 287 -8.71 17.19 4.90
N THR A 288 -7.87 18.20 4.79
CA THR A 288 -8.27 19.62 4.77
C THR A 288 -8.31 20.12 3.34
#